data_0b3194e4302c4721969555ef92c8344c
#
_entry.id   0b3194e4302c4721969555ef92c8344c
#
_cell.length_a   1.000
_cell.length_b   1.000
_cell.length_c   1.000
_cell.angle_alpha   90.00
_cell.angle_beta   90.00
_cell.angle_gamma   90.00
#
_symmetry.space_group_name_H-M   'P 1'
#
loop_
_entity.id
_entity.type
_entity.pdbx_description
1 polymer ?
#
loop_
_entity_poly.entity_id
_entity_poly.type
_entity_poly.pdbx_seq_one_letter_code
_entity_poly.pdbx_strand_id
1 'polypeptide(L)'
;YTELGKKVLEVWRSVSTYHPCVDLLGVEVMPDHLHALLWLKPGNKKLLGHLVGGLMGACTHAYWDILGIDWRNDYWAKEVKKRRIQQITAGLKGAAAPDRDRDHTHSFHGPALFSRGYNDVEALTEKEIAVKLQYLHDQARKYLIKRVVRGSTARGWTLESLRQALLHDRYLAQHPQQLDATLSTLMLRIPLHPQNGKPTLAYTGNKTLMEASCKLSLICHRADAFRFAEQQAAVMKAAREGAVIVSAFISPKEREIMKHLLIEQLPIIEVVDNGFSDRYKPIGAAFYACGHSRLTQISPWIFEYHKKDVKLKREMCMVMNQLVRVITAVEDGWWKKA
;
A
#
# COMPACT_ATOMS: atom_id res chain seq x y z
N TYR A 1 13.06 -4.33 14.31
CA TYR A 1 14.05 -4.80 13.32
C TYR A 1 14.72 -6.08 13.80
N THR A 2 15.03 -6.99 12.87
CA THR A 2 15.94 -8.13 13.10
C THR A 2 17.36 -7.62 13.36
N GLU A 3 18.28 -8.50 13.80
CA GLU A 3 19.69 -8.15 13.96
C GLU A 3 20.29 -7.60 12.66
N LEU A 4 20.03 -8.28 11.54
CA LEU A 4 20.45 -7.80 10.21
C LEU A 4 19.88 -6.41 9.89
N GLY A 5 18.58 -6.20 10.14
CA GLY A 5 17.94 -4.90 9.88
C GLY A 5 18.55 -3.76 10.70
N LYS A 6 18.97 -4.03 11.95
CA LYS A 6 19.69 -3.06 12.78
C LYS A 6 21.08 -2.74 12.19
N LYS A 7 21.83 -3.75 11.76
CA LYS A 7 23.16 -3.58 11.14
C LYS A 7 23.08 -2.81 9.83
N VAL A 8 22.11 -3.13 8.98
CA VAL A 8 21.84 -2.38 7.74
C VAL A 8 21.55 -0.90 8.06
N LEU A 9 20.71 -0.64 9.05
CA LEU A 9 20.38 0.72 9.47
C LEU A 9 21.60 1.49 10.02
N GLU A 10 22.47 0.83 10.80
CA GLU A 10 23.72 1.40 11.29
C GLU A 10 24.64 1.80 10.13
N VAL A 11 24.83 0.93 9.14
CA VAL A 11 25.65 1.21 7.95
C VAL A 11 25.11 2.45 7.21
N TRP A 12 23.81 2.51 6.96
CA TRP A 12 23.24 3.66 6.24
C TRP A 12 23.33 4.96 7.07
N ARG A 13 23.13 4.91 8.37
CA ARG A 13 23.26 6.06 9.26
C ARG A 13 24.70 6.58 9.35
N SER A 14 25.69 5.75 9.10
CA SER A 14 27.10 6.16 9.10
C SER A 14 27.56 6.84 7.79
N VAL A 15 26.67 6.99 6.79
CA VAL A 15 27.06 7.54 5.46
C VAL A 15 27.73 8.90 5.56
N SER A 16 27.24 9.81 6.38
CA SER A 16 27.81 11.17 6.54
C SER A 16 29.20 11.15 7.20
N THR A 17 29.51 10.12 8.00
CA THR A 17 30.82 9.93 8.61
C THR A 17 31.88 9.59 7.56
N TYR A 18 31.54 8.71 6.60
CA TYR A 18 32.47 8.29 5.54
C TYR A 18 32.41 9.17 4.30
N HIS A 19 31.33 9.92 4.15
CA HIS A 19 31.08 10.81 3.01
C HIS A 19 30.52 12.14 3.50
N PRO A 20 31.37 13.08 3.98
CA PRO A 20 30.95 14.36 4.57
C PRO A 20 30.09 15.24 3.63
N CYS A 21 30.22 15.02 2.32
CA CYS A 21 29.39 15.70 1.31
C CYS A 21 28.01 15.05 1.10
N VAL A 22 27.61 14.09 1.95
CA VAL A 22 26.33 13.39 1.85
C VAL A 22 25.65 13.38 3.20
N ASP A 23 24.43 13.87 3.27
CA ASP A 23 23.57 13.73 4.45
C ASP A 23 22.48 12.69 4.21
N LEU A 24 22.21 11.89 5.22
CA LEU A 24 21.06 10.99 5.23
C LEU A 24 19.86 11.73 5.82
N LEU A 25 18.89 12.08 4.96
CA LEU A 25 17.67 12.74 5.40
C LEU A 25 16.65 11.75 5.96
N GLY A 26 16.67 10.50 5.50
CA GLY A 26 15.80 9.46 5.98
C GLY A 26 16.18 8.09 5.43
N VAL A 27 15.90 7.04 6.20
CA VAL A 27 16.10 5.65 5.79
C VAL A 27 15.06 4.77 6.45
N GLU A 28 14.50 3.84 5.67
CA GLU A 28 13.59 2.82 6.18
C GLU A 28 13.97 1.46 5.62
N VAL A 29 14.20 0.51 6.53
CA VAL A 29 14.57 -0.87 6.21
C VAL A 29 13.35 -1.76 6.28
N MET A 30 12.98 -2.34 5.15
CA MET A 30 11.85 -3.25 5.02
C MET A 30 12.34 -4.70 4.96
N PRO A 31 11.48 -5.71 5.13
CA PRO A 31 11.91 -7.10 5.11
C PRO A 31 12.57 -7.57 3.81
N ASP A 32 12.25 -6.95 2.68
CA ASP A 32 12.67 -7.35 1.33
C ASP A 32 13.32 -6.22 0.52
N HIS A 33 13.38 -5.00 1.07
CA HIS A 33 13.98 -3.85 0.40
C HIS A 33 14.34 -2.74 1.39
N LEU A 34 15.02 -1.71 0.89
CA LEU A 34 15.39 -0.52 1.65
C LEU A 34 15.05 0.72 0.83
N HIS A 35 14.59 1.75 1.50
CA HIS A 35 14.48 3.11 0.94
C HIS A 35 15.34 4.07 1.73
N ALA A 36 16.05 4.96 1.04
CA ALA A 36 16.79 6.03 1.67
C ALA A 36 16.61 7.34 0.90
N LEU A 37 16.64 8.46 1.61
CA LEU A 37 16.69 9.79 1.05
C LEU A 37 18.04 10.42 1.42
N LEU A 38 18.86 10.69 0.41
CA LEU A 38 20.18 11.26 0.53
C LEU A 38 20.19 12.69 0.01
N TRP A 39 20.83 13.59 0.74
CA TRP A 39 21.15 14.93 0.27
C TRP A 39 22.61 14.98 -0.17
N LEU A 40 22.85 15.22 -1.45
CA LEU A 40 24.17 15.39 -2.00
C LEU A 40 24.55 16.88 -1.95
N LYS A 41 25.46 17.25 -1.07
CA LYS A 41 25.89 18.64 -0.90
C LYS A 41 26.62 19.16 -2.15
N PRO A 42 26.59 20.48 -2.40
CA PRO A 42 27.44 21.09 -3.42
C PRO A 42 28.90 20.69 -3.23
N GLY A 43 29.59 20.41 -4.34
CA GLY A 43 31.00 19.96 -4.32
C GLY A 43 31.20 18.44 -4.16
N ASN A 44 30.13 17.66 -4.04
CA ASN A 44 30.23 16.20 -4.10
C ASN A 44 30.72 15.76 -5.49
N LYS A 45 31.87 15.07 -5.50
CA LYS A 45 32.50 14.55 -6.73
C LYS A 45 32.24 13.06 -6.97
N LYS A 46 31.57 12.40 -6.03
CA LYS A 46 31.27 10.96 -6.14
C LYS A 46 29.97 10.73 -6.86
N LEU A 47 29.95 9.78 -7.78
CA LEU A 47 28.72 9.31 -8.42
C LEU A 47 27.84 8.58 -7.40
N LEU A 48 26.53 8.79 -7.47
CA LEU A 48 25.54 8.13 -6.60
C LEU A 48 25.72 6.62 -6.60
N GLY A 49 25.96 6.01 -7.77
CA GLY A 49 26.21 4.58 -7.90
C GLY A 49 27.39 4.07 -7.08
N HIS A 50 28.46 4.85 -6.94
CA HIS A 50 29.62 4.48 -6.10
C HIS A 50 29.29 4.59 -4.61
N LEU A 51 28.50 5.59 -4.20
CA LEU A 51 28.04 5.75 -2.82
C LEU A 51 27.13 4.58 -2.41
N VAL A 52 26.09 4.34 -3.19
CA VAL A 52 25.12 3.27 -2.94
C VAL A 52 25.80 1.91 -3.00
N GLY A 53 26.66 1.65 -4.01
CA GLY A 53 27.42 0.41 -4.12
C GLY A 53 28.32 0.14 -2.92
N GLY A 54 28.98 1.20 -2.38
CA GLY A 54 29.76 1.10 -1.16
C GLY A 54 28.93 0.74 0.07
N LEU A 55 27.77 1.39 0.25
CA LEU A 55 26.84 1.10 1.34
C LEU A 55 26.25 -0.32 1.24
N MET A 56 25.83 -0.74 0.05
CA MET A 56 25.34 -2.10 -0.20
C MET A 56 26.42 -3.16 0.09
N GLY A 57 27.67 -2.88 -0.29
CA GLY A 57 28.82 -3.74 0.04
C GLY A 57 29.06 -3.85 1.55
N ALA A 58 29.02 -2.73 2.27
CA ALA A 58 29.17 -2.72 3.73
C ALA A 58 28.02 -3.49 4.43
N CYS A 59 26.78 -3.33 3.95
CA CYS A 59 25.63 -4.13 4.46
C CYS A 59 25.83 -5.63 4.18
N THR A 60 26.35 -6.00 3.02
CA THR A 60 26.63 -7.41 2.67
C THR A 60 27.70 -7.99 3.58
N HIS A 61 28.75 -7.24 3.90
CA HIS A 61 29.77 -7.66 4.87
C HIS A 61 29.17 -7.86 6.26
N ALA A 62 28.34 -6.94 6.74
CA ALA A 62 27.63 -7.10 8.01
C ALA A 62 26.70 -8.34 8.02
N TYR A 63 26.08 -8.68 6.89
CA TYR A 63 25.30 -9.90 6.74
C TYR A 63 26.18 -11.14 6.84
N TRP A 64 27.34 -11.15 6.21
CA TRP A 64 28.30 -12.25 6.31
C TRP A 64 28.85 -12.41 7.72
N ASP A 65 29.11 -11.33 8.44
CA ASP A 65 29.51 -11.38 9.84
C ASP A 65 28.43 -12.09 10.71
N ILE A 66 27.14 -11.80 10.47
CA ILE A 66 26.03 -12.49 11.16
C ILE A 66 25.98 -14.00 10.82
N LEU A 67 26.29 -14.35 9.58
CA LEU A 67 26.35 -15.76 9.15
C LEU A 67 27.62 -16.50 9.58
N GLY A 68 28.56 -15.83 10.25
CA GLY A 68 29.85 -16.42 10.62
C GLY A 68 30.80 -16.66 9.46
N ILE A 69 30.63 -15.95 8.35
CA ILE A 69 31.45 -16.07 7.16
C ILE A 69 32.69 -15.19 7.30
N ASP A 70 33.89 -15.79 7.29
CA ASP A 70 35.17 -15.06 7.42
C ASP A 70 35.62 -14.44 6.09
N TRP A 71 34.88 -13.44 5.62
CA TRP A 71 35.17 -12.74 4.37
C TRP A 71 36.45 -11.88 4.44
N ARG A 72 36.97 -11.57 5.64
CA ARG A 72 38.21 -10.74 5.83
C ARG A 72 39.47 -11.54 5.53
N ASN A 73 39.44 -12.84 5.74
CA ASN A 73 40.55 -13.74 5.54
C ASN A 73 40.53 -14.44 4.18
N ASP A 74 39.53 -14.17 3.34
CA ASP A 74 39.45 -14.74 2.02
C ASP A 74 40.67 -14.38 1.16
N TYR A 75 41.45 -15.39 0.82
CA TYR A 75 42.65 -15.28 0.01
C TYR A 75 42.35 -14.62 -1.36
N TRP A 76 41.23 -14.99 -1.97
CA TRP A 76 40.86 -14.50 -3.30
C TRP A 76 40.45 -13.03 -3.27
N ALA A 77 39.74 -12.57 -2.26
CA ALA A 77 39.43 -11.15 -2.10
C ALA A 77 40.68 -10.28 -1.96
N LYS A 78 41.70 -10.79 -1.25
CA LYS A 78 42.99 -10.14 -1.13
C LYS A 78 43.74 -10.14 -2.47
N GLU A 79 43.73 -11.21 -3.21
CA GLU A 79 44.43 -11.34 -4.50
C GLU A 79 43.76 -10.47 -5.59
N VAL A 80 42.44 -10.44 -5.66
CA VAL A 80 41.71 -9.52 -6.58
C VAL A 80 42.00 -8.06 -6.25
N LYS A 81 42.02 -7.70 -4.96
CA LYS A 81 42.39 -6.34 -4.53
C LYS A 81 43.84 -6.00 -4.92
N LYS A 82 44.77 -6.92 -4.74
CA LYS A 82 46.18 -6.78 -5.12
C LYS A 82 46.34 -6.57 -6.61
N ARG A 83 45.70 -7.39 -7.45
CA ARG A 83 45.72 -7.26 -8.91
C ARG A 83 45.14 -5.93 -9.38
N ARG A 84 44.03 -5.47 -8.77
CA ARG A 84 43.40 -4.19 -9.09
C ARG A 84 44.31 -3.02 -8.73
N ILE A 85 45.00 -3.07 -7.59
CA ILE A 85 45.99 -2.06 -7.19
C ILE A 85 47.15 -2.08 -8.19
N GLN A 86 47.68 -3.24 -8.56
CA GLN A 86 48.75 -3.37 -9.54
C GLN A 86 48.39 -2.79 -10.91
N GLN A 87 47.16 -3.03 -11.39
CA GLN A 87 46.64 -2.45 -12.64
C GLN A 87 46.55 -0.93 -12.60
N ILE A 88 46.08 -0.38 -11.46
CA ILE A 88 46.01 1.08 -11.26
C ILE A 88 47.40 1.68 -11.22
N THR A 89 48.37 1.03 -10.53
CA THR A 89 49.74 1.51 -10.37
C THR A 89 50.54 1.37 -11.66
N ALA A 90 50.24 0.37 -12.51
CA ALA A 90 50.89 0.16 -13.80
C ALA A 90 50.48 1.18 -14.89
N GLY A 91 49.62 2.15 -14.57
CA GLY A 91 49.26 3.22 -15.51
C GLY A 91 48.48 2.79 -16.74
N LEU A 92 47.89 1.60 -16.74
CA LEU A 92 47.01 1.09 -17.81
C LEU A 92 45.65 1.82 -17.81
N LYS A 93 45.70 3.12 -18.09
CA LYS A 93 44.52 3.88 -18.50
C LYS A 93 44.14 3.39 -19.90
N GLY A 94 43.13 2.59 -20.01
CA GLY A 94 42.57 2.20 -21.30
C GLY A 94 42.38 0.71 -21.57
N ALA A 95 42.79 -0.18 -20.68
CA ALA A 95 42.34 -1.55 -20.79
C ALA A 95 40.83 -1.58 -20.55
N ALA A 96 40.05 -2.11 -21.53
CA ALA A 96 38.64 -2.37 -21.37
C ALA A 96 38.41 -3.03 -20.01
N ALA A 97 37.41 -2.54 -19.27
CA ALA A 97 37.04 -3.17 -18.01
C ALA A 97 36.92 -4.67 -18.27
N PRO A 98 37.57 -5.53 -17.47
CA PRO A 98 37.49 -6.97 -17.70
C PRO A 98 36.03 -7.34 -17.81
N ASP A 99 35.72 -8.11 -18.87
CA ASP A 99 34.38 -8.54 -19.21
C ASP A 99 33.74 -9.12 -17.93
N ARG A 100 32.79 -8.41 -17.36
CA ARG A 100 32.19 -8.71 -16.04
C ARG A 100 31.54 -10.10 -16.01
N ASP A 101 31.34 -10.71 -17.17
CA ASP A 101 30.67 -12.00 -17.30
C ASP A 101 31.65 -13.21 -17.36
N ARG A 102 32.96 -12.98 -17.55
CA ARG A 102 33.92 -14.09 -17.66
C ARG A 102 34.68 -14.47 -16.38
N ASP A 103 34.69 -13.59 -15.37
CA ASP A 103 35.51 -13.81 -14.16
C ASP A 103 34.68 -14.26 -12.94
N HIS A 104 33.51 -14.84 -13.17
CA HIS A 104 32.62 -15.32 -12.10
C HIS A 104 33.07 -16.63 -11.43
N THR A 105 34.16 -17.24 -11.87
CA THR A 105 34.55 -18.58 -11.39
C THR A 105 35.41 -18.60 -10.12
N HIS A 106 35.90 -17.45 -9.65
CA HIS A 106 36.88 -17.43 -8.54
C HIS A 106 36.74 -16.23 -7.55
N SER A 107 35.63 -15.52 -7.53
CA SER A 107 35.38 -14.55 -6.45
C SER A 107 34.63 -15.25 -5.30
N PHE A 108 35.02 -14.91 -4.05
CA PHE A 108 34.27 -15.34 -2.87
C PHE A 108 32.82 -14.88 -3.03
N HIS A 109 31.95 -15.83 -3.09
CA HIS A 109 30.50 -15.60 -3.22
C HIS A 109 29.80 -16.13 -1.98
N GLY A 110 29.90 -15.36 -0.91
CA GLY A 110 28.88 -15.46 0.13
C GLY A 110 27.52 -15.09 -0.45
N PRO A 111 26.43 -15.50 0.20
CA PRO A 111 25.08 -15.15 -0.26
C PRO A 111 24.94 -13.63 -0.38
N ALA A 112 24.44 -13.16 -1.52
CA ALA A 112 24.20 -11.74 -1.75
C ALA A 112 23.06 -11.26 -0.87
N LEU A 113 23.24 -10.12 -0.19
CA LEU A 113 22.16 -9.47 0.58
C LEU A 113 21.20 -8.70 -0.34
N PHE A 114 21.74 -8.06 -1.37
CA PHE A 114 20.94 -7.27 -2.31
C PHE A 114 20.96 -7.86 -3.71
N SER A 115 19.84 -7.70 -4.44
CA SER A 115 19.83 -7.89 -5.89
C SER A 115 20.70 -6.83 -6.57
N ARG A 116 21.09 -7.08 -7.83
CA ARG A 116 21.87 -6.10 -8.60
C ARG A 116 21.02 -4.86 -8.92
N GLY A 117 21.65 -3.70 -8.78
CA GLY A 117 21.06 -2.41 -9.12
C GLY A 117 20.22 -1.79 -7.98
N TYR A 118 19.79 -0.58 -8.23
CA TYR A 118 18.89 0.20 -7.37
C TYR A 118 18.10 1.14 -8.28
N ASN A 119 16.96 1.64 -7.77
CA ASN A 119 16.17 2.66 -8.44
C ASN A 119 16.35 3.98 -7.70
N ASP A 120 16.59 5.06 -8.42
CA ASP A 120 16.68 6.40 -7.89
C ASP A 120 15.65 7.33 -8.51
N VAL A 121 15.25 8.32 -7.74
CA VAL A 121 14.33 9.39 -8.15
C VAL A 121 14.80 10.66 -7.48
N GLU A 122 15.06 11.69 -8.28
CA GLU A 122 15.43 13.00 -7.78
C GLU A 122 14.23 13.71 -7.11
N ALA A 123 14.53 14.50 -6.07
CA ALA A 123 13.59 15.42 -5.43
C ALA A 123 14.29 16.79 -5.38
N LEU A 124 13.79 17.73 -6.19
CA LEU A 124 14.45 19.01 -6.46
C LEU A 124 13.88 20.17 -5.65
N THR A 125 12.72 19.98 -5.03
CA THR A 125 12.02 21.00 -4.26
C THR A 125 11.80 20.57 -2.81
N GLU A 126 11.71 21.52 -1.88
CA GLU A 126 11.37 21.24 -0.48
C GLU A 126 10.08 20.46 -0.33
N LYS A 127 9.07 20.79 -1.16
CA LYS A 127 7.80 20.08 -1.18
C LYS A 127 7.97 18.60 -1.57
N GLU A 128 8.78 18.31 -2.58
CA GLU A 128 9.07 16.93 -2.99
C GLU A 128 9.86 16.19 -1.92
N ILE A 129 10.82 16.84 -1.29
CA ILE A 129 11.58 16.29 -0.15
C ILE A 129 10.62 15.92 0.99
N ALA A 130 9.72 16.83 1.38
CA ALA A 130 8.72 16.58 2.42
C ALA A 130 7.82 15.39 2.07
N VAL A 131 7.34 15.30 0.83
CA VAL A 131 6.54 14.15 0.35
C VAL A 131 7.35 12.85 0.41
N LYS A 132 8.63 12.86 0.04
CA LYS A 132 9.50 11.67 0.12
C LYS A 132 9.79 11.27 1.56
N LEU A 133 10.00 12.21 2.47
CA LEU A 133 10.17 11.92 3.90
C LEU A 133 8.90 11.31 4.48
N GLN A 134 7.72 11.86 4.18
CA GLN A 134 6.46 11.27 4.59
C GLN A 134 6.27 9.86 4.02
N TYR A 135 6.63 9.67 2.75
CA TYR A 135 6.60 8.35 2.10
C TYR A 135 7.50 7.33 2.82
N LEU A 136 8.72 7.74 3.24
CA LEU A 136 9.62 6.88 4.02
C LEU A 136 9.01 6.53 5.38
N HIS A 137 8.52 7.52 6.09
CA HIS A 137 7.88 7.33 7.41
C HIS A 137 6.73 6.31 7.37
N ASP A 138 5.98 6.27 6.26
CA ASP A 138 4.83 5.37 6.11
C ASP A 138 5.19 3.98 5.57
N GLN A 139 6.48 3.66 5.31
CA GLN A 139 6.86 2.41 4.64
C GLN A 139 6.47 1.16 5.44
N ALA A 140 6.68 1.14 6.75
CA ALA A 140 6.33 -0.01 7.59
C ALA A 140 4.82 -0.27 7.53
N ARG A 141 4.00 0.77 7.63
CA ARG A 141 2.54 0.69 7.50
C ARG A 141 2.12 0.29 6.09
N LYS A 142 2.78 0.84 5.06
CA LYS A 142 2.56 0.47 3.65
C LYS A 142 2.82 -1.01 3.38
N TYR A 143 3.86 -1.57 3.98
CA TYR A 143 4.15 -2.99 3.86
C TYR A 143 3.01 -3.84 4.42
N LEU A 144 2.46 -3.45 5.57
CA LEU A 144 1.29 -4.11 6.17
C LEU A 144 0.03 -3.94 5.29
N ILE A 145 -0.19 -2.77 4.73
CA ILE A 145 -1.33 -2.48 3.83
C ILE A 145 -1.27 -3.32 2.55
N LYS A 146 -0.10 -3.63 2.03
CA LYS A 146 0.06 -4.52 0.87
C LYS A 146 -0.41 -5.95 1.13
N ARG A 147 -0.49 -6.38 2.38
CA ARG A 147 -1.03 -7.68 2.76
C ARG A 147 -2.53 -7.57 2.85
N VAL A 148 -3.23 -8.03 1.82
CA VAL A 148 -4.68 -8.19 1.86
C VAL A 148 -5.02 -9.35 2.77
N VAL A 149 -5.77 -9.10 3.85
CA VAL A 149 -6.30 -10.14 4.71
C VAL A 149 -7.66 -10.56 4.16
N ARG A 150 -7.77 -11.82 3.79
CA ARG A 150 -9.00 -12.41 3.25
C ARG A 150 -9.69 -13.27 4.30
N GLY A 151 -11.01 -13.37 4.21
CA GLY A 151 -11.76 -14.33 5.01
C GLY A 151 -12.50 -13.74 6.21
N SER A 152 -12.65 -12.43 6.34
CA SER A 152 -13.60 -11.88 7.29
C SER A 152 -15.02 -11.98 6.71
N THR A 153 -15.98 -12.37 7.56
CA THR A 153 -17.41 -12.32 7.23
C THR A 153 -18.04 -11.14 7.97
N ALA A 154 -18.71 -10.24 7.24
CA ALA A 154 -19.52 -9.21 7.90
C ALA A 154 -20.77 -9.86 8.51
N ARG A 155 -21.10 -9.49 9.74
CA ARG A 155 -22.34 -9.97 10.40
C ARG A 155 -23.56 -9.58 9.58
N GLY A 156 -24.45 -10.54 9.34
CA GLY A 156 -25.64 -10.32 8.52
C GLY A 156 -25.41 -10.31 7.01
N TRP A 157 -24.17 -10.45 6.53
CA TRP A 157 -23.84 -10.55 5.12
C TRP A 157 -24.19 -11.94 4.60
N THR A 158 -25.22 -12.05 3.78
CA THR A 158 -25.76 -13.32 3.26
C THR A 158 -26.22 -13.16 1.82
N LEU A 159 -26.44 -14.29 1.15
CA LEU A 159 -27.02 -14.30 -0.20
C LEU A 159 -28.43 -13.70 -0.21
N GLU A 160 -29.21 -13.95 0.85
CA GLU A 160 -30.55 -13.39 0.99
C GLU A 160 -30.50 -11.86 1.11
N SER A 161 -29.54 -11.30 1.87
CA SER A 161 -29.38 -9.84 1.95
C SER A 161 -29.04 -9.23 0.58
N LEU A 162 -28.30 -9.94 -0.26
CA LEU A 162 -28.01 -9.53 -1.64
C LEU A 162 -29.26 -9.56 -2.52
N ARG A 163 -30.04 -10.65 -2.41
CA ARG A 163 -31.31 -10.78 -3.12
C ARG A 163 -32.29 -9.66 -2.77
N GLN A 164 -32.44 -9.37 -1.48
CA GLN A 164 -33.26 -8.27 -0.99
C GLN A 164 -32.78 -6.91 -1.51
N ALA A 165 -31.48 -6.66 -1.55
CA ALA A 165 -30.94 -5.44 -2.12
C ALA A 165 -31.35 -5.25 -3.60
N LEU A 166 -31.28 -6.30 -4.39
CA LEU A 166 -31.64 -6.26 -5.81
C LEU A 166 -33.14 -6.05 -6.04
N LEU A 167 -34.01 -6.52 -5.13
CA LEU A 167 -35.45 -6.27 -5.19
C LEU A 167 -35.82 -4.80 -4.99
N HIS A 168 -34.96 -3.96 -4.43
CA HIS A 168 -35.16 -2.51 -4.40
C HIS A 168 -34.98 -1.84 -5.77
N ASP A 169 -34.45 -2.55 -6.76
CA ASP A 169 -34.43 -2.06 -8.13
C ASP A 169 -35.82 -2.22 -8.78
N ARG A 170 -36.40 -1.11 -9.26
CA ARG A 170 -37.70 -1.10 -9.88
C ARG A 170 -37.85 -2.10 -11.04
N TYR A 171 -36.78 -2.19 -11.87
CA TYR A 171 -36.80 -3.08 -13.01
C TYR A 171 -36.77 -4.54 -12.58
N LEU A 172 -35.84 -4.90 -11.69
CA LEU A 172 -35.73 -6.27 -11.20
C LEU A 172 -36.93 -6.72 -10.36
N ALA A 173 -37.53 -5.79 -9.62
CA ALA A 173 -38.78 -6.07 -8.91
C ALA A 173 -39.97 -6.41 -9.85
N GLN A 174 -40.00 -5.81 -11.04
CA GLN A 174 -41.01 -6.09 -12.08
C GLN A 174 -40.64 -7.27 -12.98
N HIS A 175 -39.39 -7.75 -12.94
CA HIS A 175 -38.91 -8.84 -13.78
C HIS A 175 -38.22 -9.92 -12.92
N PRO A 176 -38.97 -10.67 -12.08
CA PRO A 176 -38.41 -11.64 -11.13
C PRO A 176 -37.50 -12.69 -11.79
N GLN A 177 -37.84 -13.09 -13.01
CA GLN A 177 -37.04 -14.04 -13.80
C GLN A 177 -35.63 -13.55 -14.10
N GLN A 178 -35.41 -12.24 -14.12
CA GLN A 178 -34.09 -11.64 -14.31
C GLN A 178 -33.30 -11.46 -13.00
N LEU A 179 -34.01 -11.42 -11.88
CA LEU A 179 -33.39 -11.29 -10.55
C LEU A 179 -32.45 -12.46 -10.26
N ASP A 180 -32.88 -13.69 -10.47
CA ASP A 180 -32.08 -14.87 -10.19
C ASP A 180 -30.89 -15.00 -11.15
N ALA A 181 -31.05 -14.65 -12.43
CA ALA A 181 -29.95 -14.60 -13.39
C ALA A 181 -28.92 -13.51 -13.02
N THR A 182 -29.40 -12.33 -12.60
CA THR A 182 -28.54 -11.23 -12.14
C THR A 182 -27.78 -11.63 -10.89
N LEU A 183 -28.47 -12.20 -9.89
CA LEU A 183 -27.84 -12.67 -8.65
C LEU A 183 -26.78 -13.75 -8.95
N SER A 184 -27.08 -14.73 -9.80
CA SER A 184 -26.14 -15.77 -10.20
C SER A 184 -24.90 -15.19 -10.86
N THR A 185 -25.05 -14.19 -11.74
CA THR A 185 -23.94 -13.50 -12.40
C THR A 185 -23.06 -12.78 -11.39
N LEU A 186 -23.64 -12.08 -10.42
CA LEU A 186 -22.89 -11.38 -9.37
C LEU A 186 -22.18 -12.37 -8.44
N MET A 187 -22.81 -13.50 -8.13
CA MET A 187 -22.24 -14.53 -7.25
C MET A 187 -20.99 -15.18 -7.81
N LEU A 188 -20.79 -15.20 -9.14
CA LEU A 188 -19.53 -15.66 -9.73
C LEU A 188 -18.31 -14.80 -9.28
N ARG A 189 -18.57 -13.56 -8.86
CA ARG A 189 -17.53 -12.63 -8.40
C ARG A 189 -17.50 -12.43 -6.88
N ILE A 190 -18.38 -13.07 -6.12
CA ILE A 190 -18.41 -12.95 -4.66
C ILE A 190 -17.81 -14.21 -4.06
N PRO A 191 -16.64 -14.13 -3.39
CA PRO A 191 -16.02 -15.31 -2.79
C PRO A 191 -16.86 -15.81 -1.62
N LEU A 192 -17.05 -17.13 -1.57
CA LEU A 192 -17.75 -17.80 -0.47
C LEU A 192 -16.75 -18.44 0.47
N HIS A 193 -17.08 -18.49 1.74
CA HIS A 193 -16.30 -19.21 2.73
C HIS A 193 -16.40 -20.72 2.49
N PRO A 194 -15.27 -21.46 2.40
CA PRO A 194 -15.29 -22.88 2.02
C PRO A 194 -16.15 -23.77 2.93
N GLN A 195 -16.25 -23.44 4.23
CA GLN A 195 -16.92 -24.27 5.22
C GLN A 195 -18.41 -24.00 5.39
N ASN A 196 -18.87 -22.78 5.12
CA ASN A 196 -20.25 -22.38 5.43
C ASN A 196 -20.99 -21.69 4.27
N GLY A 197 -20.36 -21.56 3.12
CA GLY A 197 -20.95 -20.92 1.94
C GLY A 197 -21.36 -19.44 2.10
N LYS A 198 -20.94 -18.79 3.19
CA LYS A 198 -21.24 -17.37 3.42
C LYS A 198 -20.30 -16.48 2.60
N PRO A 199 -20.79 -15.33 2.08
CA PRO A 199 -19.94 -14.36 1.44
C PRO A 199 -18.81 -13.90 2.36
N THR A 200 -17.62 -13.75 1.78
CA THR A 200 -16.43 -13.24 2.49
C THR A 200 -16.04 -11.87 1.94
N LEU A 201 -15.37 -11.10 2.78
CA LEU A 201 -14.82 -9.80 2.40
C LEU A 201 -13.30 -9.88 2.35
N ALA A 202 -12.72 -9.30 1.32
CA ALA A 202 -11.31 -8.93 1.35
C ALA A 202 -11.18 -7.52 1.92
N TYR A 203 -10.10 -7.24 2.63
CA TYR A 203 -9.84 -5.90 3.14
C TYR A 203 -8.37 -5.53 3.10
N THR A 204 -8.11 -4.22 3.10
CA THR A 204 -6.79 -3.63 3.26
C THR A 204 -6.88 -2.37 4.13
N GLY A 205 -5.85 -2.07 4.88
CA GLY A 205 -5.82 -0.98 5.84
C GLY A 205 -6.11 -1.41 7.27
N ASN A 206 -6.76 -0.57 8.06
CA ASN A 206 -7.00 -0.82 9.48
C ASN A 206 -8.29 -1.61 9.74
N LYS A 207 -8.19 -2.92 9.83
CA LYS A 207 -9.36 -3.79 10.08
C LYS A 207 -10.13 -3.46 11.36
N THR A 208 -9.48 -2.84 12.37
CA THR A 208 -10.16 -2.55 13.65
C THR A 208 -11.28 -1.52 13.50
N LEU A 209 -11.30 -0.74 12.41
CA LEU A 209 -12.44 0.12 12.09
C LEU A 209 -13.74 -0.67 11.87
N MET A 210 -13.64 -1.93 11.44
CA MET A 210 -14.80 -2.83 11.31
C MET A 210 -15.42 -3.18 12.67
N GLU A 211 -14.65 -3.11 13.75
CA GLU A 211 -15.05 -3.43 15.11
C GLU A 211 -15.55 -2.20 15.88
N ALA A 212 -15.46 -1.00 15.30
CA ALA A 212 -15.91 0.22 15.94
C ALA A 212 -17.39 0.14 16.34
N SER A 213 -17.71 0.64 17.54
CA SER A 213 -19.09 0.62 18.08
C SER A 213 -20.02 1.57 17.35
N CYS A 214 -19.52 2.71 16.89
CA CYS A 214 -20.28 3.70 16.13
C CYS A 214 -19.82 3.71 14.68
N LYS A 215 -20.64 3.18 13.78
CA LYS A 215 -20.48 3.20 12.34
C LYS A 215 -21.72 3.78 11.69
N LEU A 216 -21.57 4.77 10.82
CA LEU A 216 -22.65 5.48 10.18
C LEU A 216 -22.56 5.37 8.66
N SER A 217 -23.68 5.09 8.02
CA SER A 217 -23.77 4.98 6.56
C SER A 217 -23.71 6.34 5.89
N LEU A 218 -22.98 6.44 4.77
CA LEU A 218 -23.07 7.55 3.85
C LEU A 218 -23.52 7.04 2.49
N ILE A 219 -24.81 7.23 2.20
CA ILE A 219 -25.43 6.97 0.91
C ILE A 219 -26.23 8.21 0.53
N CYS A 220 -25.86 8.84 -0.60
CA CYS A 220 -26.52 10.04 -1.09
C CYS A 220 -27.65 9.67 -2.06
N HIS A 221 -28.89 9.74 -1.62
CA HIS A 221 -30.05 9.51 -2.47
C HIS A 221 -30.37 10.72 -3.35
N ARG A 222 -30.81 10.47 -4.58
CA ARG A 222 -31.21 11.53 -5.51
C ARG A 222 -32.40 12.34 -4.98
N ALA A 223 -33.31 11.70 -4.26
CA ALA A 223 -34.47 12.35 -3.65
C ALA A 223 -34.06 13.40 -2.60
N ASP A 224 -32.93 13.21 -1.94
CA ASP A 224 -32.41 14.08 -0.90
C ASP A 224 -31.36 15.07 -1.41
N ALA A 225 -31.21 15.20 -2.72
CA ALA A 225 -30.14 15.99 -3.33
C ALA A 225 -30.17 17.48 -2.93
N PHE A 226 -31.34 18.02 -2.62
CA PHE A 226 -31.52 19.40 -2.15
C PHE A 226 -31.09 19.62 -0.69
N ARG A 227 -30.98 18.53 0.10
CA ARG A 227 -30.51 18.57 1.49
C ARG A 227 -29.06 18.13 1.65
N PHE A 228 -28.28 18.18 0.58
CA PHE A 228 -26.89 17.69 0.60
C PHE A 228 -26.01 18.41 1.65
N ALA A 229 -26.14 19.71 1.78
CA ALA A 229 -25.38 20.48 2.78
C ALA A 229 -25.68 20.04 4.22
N GLU A 230 -26.93 19.72 4.53
CA GLU A 230 -27.33 19.18 5.84
C GLU A 230 -26.72 17.78 6.06
N GLN A 231 -26.80 16.90 5.06
CA GLN A 231 -26.20 15.58 5.13
C GLN A 231 -24.68 15.67 5.33
N GLN A 232 -24.01 16.52 4.57
CA GLN A 232 -22.56 16.74 4.70
C GLN A 232 -22.21 17.23 6.11
N ALA A 233 -22.91 18.24 6.61
CA ALA A 233 -22.67 18.79 7.95
C ALA A 233 -22.84 17.73 9.05
N ALA A 234 -23.93 16.94 9.00
CA ALA A 234 -24.21 15.87 9.96
C ALA A 234 -23.13 14.77 9.92
N VAL A 235 -22.71 14.34 8.71
CA VAL A 235 -21.66 13.34 8.54
C VAL A 235 -20.33 13.83 9.09
N MET A 236 -19.92 15.05 8.74
CA MET A 236 -18.66 15.63 9.23
C MET A 236 -18.66 15.81 10.75
N LYS A 237 -19.78 16.28 11.33
CA LYS A 237 -19.95 16.38 12.77
C LYS A 237 -19.77 15.02 13.44
N ALA A 238 -20.53 14.01 13.02
CA ALA A 238 -20.48 12.67 13.59
C ALA A 238 -19.06 12.05 13.47
N ALA A 239 -18.39 12.23 12.33
CA ALA A 239 -17.03 11.73 12.14
C ALA A 239 -16.01 12.41 13.10
N ARG A 240 -16.13 13.73 13.35
CA ARG A 240 -15.31 14.45 14.34
C ARG A 240 -15.59 13.99 15.77
N GLU A 241 -16.80 13.55 16.05
CA GLU A 241 -17.21 12.95 17.33
C GLU A 241 -16.79 11.47 17.47
N GLY A 242 -16.08 10.92 16.47
CA GLY A 242 -15.47 9.59 16.52
C GLY A 242 -16.24 8.49 15.82
N ALA A 243 -17.33 8.80 15.11
CA ALA A 243 -18.02 7.81 14.29
C ALA A 243 -17.18 7.42 13.06
N VAL A 244 -17.18 6.14 12.70
CA VAL A 244 -16.59 5.64 11.45
C VAL A 244 -17.60 5.77 10.33
N ILE A 245 -17.25 6.52 9.28
CA ILE A 245 -18.12 6.69 8.12
C ILE A 245 -17.91 5.55 7.13
N VAL A 246 -19.00 4.88 6.77
CA VAL A 246 -18.99 3.74 5.85
C VAL A 246 -19.72 4.10 4.57
N SER A 247 -19.06 3.98 3.43
CA SER A 247 -19.67 4.28 2.13
C SER A 247 -18.98 3.51 1.00
N ALA A 248 -19.68 3.37 -0.12
CA ALA A 248 -19.11 2.93 -1.38
C ALA A 248 -18.61 4.11 -2.25
N PHE A 249 -18.84 5.35 -1.83
CA PHE A 249 -18.44 6.58 -2.50
C PHE A 249 -18.71 6.61 -4.02
N ILE A 250 -19.88 6.08 -4.41
CA ILE A 250 -20.29 5.90 -5.80
C ILE A 250 -20.60 7.24 -6.45
N SER A 251 -21.40 8.07 -5.76
CA SER A 251 -21.87 9.34 -6.30
C SER A 251 -20.82 10.45 -6.18
N PRO A 252 -20.87 11.49 -7.05
CA PRO A 252 -19.99 12.65 -6.91
C PRO A 252 -20.09 13.32 -5.54
N LYS A 253 -21.29 13.39 -4.95
CA LYS A 253 -21.55 13.97 -3.62
C LYS A 253 -20.90 13.17 -2.50
N GLU A 254 -20.99 11.86 -2.55
CA GLU A 254 -20.28 10.99 -1.59
C GLU A 254 -18.77 11.16 -1.69
N ARG A 255 -18.22 11.25 -2.91
CA ARG A 255 -16.79 11.50 -3.15
C ARG A 255 -16.33 12.88 -2.67
N GLU A 256 -17.20 13.88 -2.71
CA GLU A 256 -16.94 15.20 -2.16
C GLU A 256 -16.78 15.12 -0.62
N ILE A 257 -17.72 14.45 0.07
CA ILE A 257 -17.62 14.22 1.51
C ILE A 257 -16.36 13.39 1.83
N MET A 258 -16.03 12.35 1.06
CA MET A 258 -14.81 11.58 1.24
C MET A 258 -13.55 12.44 1.23
N LYS A 259 -13.46 13.41 0.32
CA LYS A 259 -12.32 14.34 0.27
C LYS A 259 -12.17 15.11 1.58
N HIS A 260 -13.26 15.62 2.15
CA HIS A 260 -13.24 16.33 3.44
C HIS A 260 -12.82 15.40 4.58
N LEU A 261 -13.37 14.18 4.64
CA LEU A 261 -13.00 13.19 5.64
C LEU A 261 -11.50 12.84 5.57
N LEU A 262 -10.95 12.69 4.38
CA LEU A 262 -9.52 12.41 4.17
C LEU A 262 -8.63 13.59 4.55
N ILE A 263 -9.02 14.82 4.23
CA ILE A 263 -8.28 16.05 4.59
C ILE A 263 -8.21 16.18 6.12
N GLU A 264 -9.33 15.96 6.81
CA GLU A 264 -9.41 16.03 8.27
C GLU A 264 -8.91 14.75 8.96
N GLN A 265 -8.42 13.76 8.22
CA GLN A 265 -7.92 12.49 8.73
C GLN A 265 -8.93 11.73 9.60
N LEU A 266 -10.21 11.80 9.25
CA LEU A 266 -11.29 11.14 9.95
C LEU A 266 -11.43 9.68 9.54
N PRO A 267 -11.99 8.78 10.40
CA PRO A 267 -12.03 7.36 10.15
C PRO A 267 -13.08 6.96 9.10
N ILE A 268 -12.66 6.14 8.12
CA ILE A 268 -13.47 5.74 6.97
C ILE A 268 -13.38 4.24 6.73
N ILE A 269 -14.51 3.62 6.38
CA ILE A 269 -14.57 2.32 5.72
C ILE A 269 -15.11 2.54 4.32
N GLU A 270 -14.31 2.23 3.31
CA GLU A 270 -14.67 2.35 1.90
C GLU A 270 -14.99 0.98 1.31
N VAL A 271 -16.18 0.81 0.74
CA VAL A 271 -16.54 -0.37 -0.04
C VAL A 271 -16.14 -0.15 -1.49
N VAL A 272 -15.19 -0.94 -1.99
CA VAL A 272 -14.66 -0.78 -3.35
C VAL A 272 -15.29 -1.76 -4.34
N ASP A 273 -15.32 -1.37 -5.62
CA ASP A 273 -16.01 -2.04 -6.72
C ASP A 273 -15.24 -3.19 -7.36
N ASN A 274 -14.05 -3.51 -6.83
CA ASN A 274 -13.24 -4.64 -7.29
C ASN A 274 -12.52 -5.29 -6.12
N GLY A 275 -12.09 -6.54 -6.31
CA GLY A 275 -11.21 -7.22 -5.36
C GLY A 275 -9.80 -6.64 -5.38
N PHE A 276 -8.96 -7.13 -4.48
CA PHE A 276 -7.58 -6.70 -4.36
C PHE A 276 -6.64 -7.69 -5.05
N SER A 277 -5.80 -7.19 -5.95
CA SER A 277 -4.69 -7.98 -6.50
C SER A 277 -3.58 -8.17 -5.45
N ASP A 278 -2.66 -9.09 -5.69
CA ASP A 278 -1.53 -9.32 -4.77
C ASP A 278 -0.61 -8.09 -4.62
N ARG A 279 -0.60 -7.22 -5.64
CA ARG A 279 0.18 -5.98 -5.66
C ARG A 279 -0.65 -4.73 -5.34
N TYR A 280 -1.89 -4.92 -4.92
CA TYR A 280 -2.77 -3.79 -4.62
C TYR A 280 -2.20 -2.91 -3.51
N LYS A 281 -2.30 -1.62 -3.72
CA LYS A 281 -2.09 -0.59 -2.70
C LYS A 281 -3.03 0.57 -2.99
N PRO A 282 -3.60 1.22 -1.98
CA PRO A 282 -4.29 2.49 -2.18
C PRO A 282 -3.38 3.53 -2.82
N ILE A 283 -3.94 4.53 -3.46
CA ILE A 283 -3.19 5.62 -4.11
C ILE A 283 -3.58 6.97 -3.52
N GLY A 284 -2.69 7.96 -3.65
CA GLY A 284 -2.95 9.34 -3.22
C GLY A 284 -3.31 9.44 -1.73
N ALA A 285 -4.32 10.26 -1.40
CA ALA A 285 -4.75 10.51 -0.02
C ALA A 285 -5.22 9.22 0.70
N ALA A 286 -5.86 8.29 -0.02
CA ALA A 286 -6.29 7.02 0.55
C ALA A 286 -5.11 6.16 1.02
N PHE A 287 -3.97 6.22 0.33
CA PHE A 287 -2.75 5.53 0.75
C PHE A 287 -2.27 6.03 2.13
N TYR A 288 -2.21 7.36 2.31
CA TYR A 288 -1.79 7.94 3.59
C TYR A 288 -2.82 7.68 4.69
N ALA A 289 -4.11 7.77 4.40
CA ALA A 289 -5.18 7.45 5.35
C ALA A 289 -5.10 6.00 5.85
N CYS A 290 -4.84 5.03 4.95
CA CYS A 290 -4.54 3.65 5.33
C CYS A 290 -3.27 3.56 6.19
N GLY A 291 -2.19 4.25 5.80
CA GLY A 291 -0.93 4.32 6.53
C GLY A 291 -1.08 4.86 7.95
N HIS A 292 -1.97 5.82 8.15
CA HIS A 292 -2.30 6.40 9.46
C HIS A 292 -3.43 5.68 10.20
N SER A 293 -3.81 4.50 9.75
CA SER A 293 -4.88 3.69 10.37
C SER A 293 -6.27 4.36 10.37
N ARG A 294 -6.52 5.29 9.42
CA ARG A 294 -7.78 6.04 9.30
C ARG A 294 -8.69 5.52 8.18
N LEU A 295 -8.20 4.60 7.36
CA LEU A 295 -8.98 4.02 6.27
C LEU A 295 -8.86 2.50 6.27
N THR A 296 -10.01 1.85 6.08
CA THR A 296 -10.10 0.46 5.64
C THR A 296 -10.84 0.42 4.33
N GLN A 297 -10.26 -0.19 3.33
CA GLN A 297 -10.97 -0.54 2.10
C GLN A 297 -11.40 -1.99 2.19
N ILE A 298 -12.65 -2.26 1.85
CA ILE A 298 -13.22 -3.61 1.82
C ILE A 298 -13.82 -3.89 0.46
N SER A 299 -13.80 -5.16 0.07
CA SER A 299 -14.39 -5.60 -1.18
C SER A 299 -15.17 -6.89 -1.01
N PRO A 300 -16.42 -6.95 -1.51
CA PRO A 300 -17.17 -8.18 -1.64
C PRO A 300 -16.81 -8.97 -2.90
N TRP A 301 -15.89 -8.49 -3.73
CA TRP A 301 -15.61 -9.03 -5.06
C TRP A 301 -14.28 -9.78 -5.11
N ILE A 302 -14.23 -10.80 -5.95
CA ILE A 302 -12.96 -11.37 -6.45
C ILE A 302 -12.31 -10.34 -7.36
N PHE A 303 -10.96 -10.22 -7.28
CA PHE A 303 -10.23 -9.32 -8.17
C PHE A 303 -10.42 -9.71 -9.63
N GLU A 304 -10.71 -8.72 -10.46
CA GLU A 304 -10.80 -8.84 -11.90
C GLU A 304 -9.96 -7.75 -12.56
N TYR A 305 -9.17 -8.12 -13.55
CA TYR A 305 -8.39 -7.13 -14.30
C TYR A 305 -9.32 -6.33 -15.20
N HIS A 306 -9.42 -5.02 -14.94
CA HIS A 306 -10.14 -4.11 -15.81
C HIS A 306 -9.16 -3.25 -16.60
N LYS A 307 -9.36 -3.15 -17.93
CA LYS A 307 -8.83 -2.02 -18.68
C LYS A 307 -9.50 -0.74 -18.18
N LYS A 308 -8.78 0.39 -18.22
CA LYS A 308 -9.32 1.71 -17.84
C LYS A 308 -10.70 1.90 -18.49
N ASP A 309 -11.63 2.52 -17.75
CA ASP A 309 -12.96 2.95 -18.20
C ASP A 309 -14.10 1.92 -18.18
N VAL A 310 -14.00 0.85 -17.41
CA VAL A 310 -15.16 0.00 -17.14
C VAL A 310 -16.15 0.75 -16.23
N LYS A 311 -17.33 1.07 -16.77
CA LYS A 311 -18.41 1.68 -15.98
C LYS A 311 -18.96 0.70 -14.96
N LEU A 312 -19.10 1.18 -13.73
CA LEU A 312 -19.70 0.41 -12.66
C LEU A 312 -21.18 0.09 -12.99
N LYS A 313 -21.53 -1.18 -12.95
CA LYS A 313 -22.91 -1.63 -13.20
C LYS A 313 -23.81 -1.28 -12.01
N ARG A 314 -25.09 -0.99 -12.30
CA ARG A 314 -26.08 -0.61 -11.30
C ARG A 314 -26.27 -1.67 -10.21
N GLU A 315 -26.29 -2.94 -10.62
CA GLU A 315 -26.47 -4.07 -9.72
C GLU A 315 -25.29 -4.18 -8.71
N MET A 316 -24.09 -3.89 -9.14
CA MET A 316 -22.91 -3.82 -8.26
C MET A 316 -23.04 -2.67 -7.26
N CYS A 317 -23.51 -1.50 -7.69
CA CYS A 317 -23.78 -0.38 -6.79
C CYS A 317 -24.78 -0.77 -5.69
N MET A 318 -25.84 -1.50 -6.03
CA MET A 318 -26.85 -1.96 -5.09
C MET A 318 -26.25 -2.92 -4.06
N VAL A 319 -25.44 -3.88 -4.52
CA VAL A 319 -24.74 -4.83 -3.63
C VAL A 319 -23.79 -4.09 -2.67
N MET A 320 -23.02 -3.13 -3.17
CA MET A 320 -22.09 -2.34 -2.33
C MET A 320 -22.85 -1.49 -1.30
N ASN A 321 -23.93 -0.82 -1.70
CA ASN A 321 -24.76 -0.06 -0.76
C ASN A 321 -25.44 -0.97 0.29
N GLN A 322 -25.85 -2.17 -0.11
CA GLN A 322 -26.37 -3.15 0.86
C GLN A 322 -25.30 -3.57 1.85
N LEU A 323 -24.05 -3.76 1.39
CA LEU A 323 -22.94 -4.05 2.30
C LEU A 323 -22.70 -2.91 3.28
N VAL A 324 -22.79 -1.64 2.84
CA VAL A 324 -22.74 -0.48 3.74
C VAL A 324 -23.78 -0.59 4.84
N ARG A 325 -25.04 -0.89 4.50
CA ARG A 325 -26.14 -1.04 5.48
C ARG A 325 -25.90 -2.19 6.45
N VAL A 326 -25.44 -3.33 5.96
CA VAL A 326 -25.10 -4.50 6.80
C VAL A 326 -23.99 -4.18 7.80
N ILE A 327 -22.97 -3.43 7.39
CA ILE A 327 -21.84 -3.07 8.26
C ILE A 327 -22.24 -2.06 9.32
N THR A 328 -23.04 -1.07 8.95
CA THR A 328 -23.44 0.01 9.86
C THR A 328 -24.62 -0.37 10.75
N ALA A 329 -25.51 -1.20 10.24
CA ALA A 329 -26.83 -1.52 10.85
C ALA A 329 -27.66 -0.24 11.16
N VAL A 330 -27.48 0.82 10.35
CA VAL A 330 -28.14 2.13 10.51
C VAL A 330 -28.88 2.48 9.24
N GLU A 331 -30.04 3.12 9.37
CA GLU A 331 -30.83 3.63 8.25
C GLU A 331 -30.08 4.70 7.46
N ASP A 332 -30.22 4.74 6.14
CA ASP A 332 -29.56 5.73 5.26
C ASP A 332 -29.93 7.19 5.62
N GLY A 333 -31.11 7.39 6.22
CA GLY A 333 -31.64 8.71 6.61
C GLY A 333 -31.30 9.16 8.03
N TRP A 334 -30.40 8.50 8.75
CA TRP A 334 -30.06 8.82 10.15
C TRP A 334 -29.76 10.31 10.36
N TRP A 335 -29.09 10.95 9.42
CA TRP A 335 -28.70 12.37 9.44
C TRP A 335 -29.89 13.35 9.42
N LYS A 336 -31.08 12.89 9.03
CA LYS A 336 -32.31 13.69 9.04
C LYS A 336 -32.86 13.90 10.45
N LYS A 337 -32.40 13.10 11.40
CA LYS A 337 -32.82 13.08 12.81
C LYS A 337 -31.73 13.66 13.73
N ALA A 338 -30.57 14.06 13.17
CA ALA A 338 -29.40 14.54 13.89
C ALA A 338 -29.45 16.06 14.19
#